data_64c39b001a61cb19c3276a0d0c0f1395
#
_entry.id   64c39b001a61cb19c3276a0d0c0f1395
#
_cell.length_a   1.000
_cell.length_b   1.000
_cell.length_c   1.000
_cell.angle_alpha   90.00
_cell.angle_beta   90.00
_cell.angle_gamma   90.00
#
_symmetry.space_group_name_H-M   'P 1'
#
loop_
_entity.id
_entity.type
_entity.pdbx_description
1 polymer ?
#
loop_
_entity_poly.entity_id
_entity_poly.type
_entity_poly.pdbx_seq_one_letter_code
_entity_poly.pdbx_strand_id
1 'polypeptide(L)'
;MKNVIASIGLIMAIVSSIQAQSDTTLPYIVQKQFKLQRTSTQILAGWSVANLTLSGIALGQANGSNKYFHEMNLYWNVINVGIAGIGLLGLRKINESPTVSSVVKEHYTLQKSLLLNTGLDIAYVTSGFWLLDKSKTEITQVRSERFRGFGQAVVVQGGFLLVFDLTNYFIHRSDSPRLHRLLDQVSLSGNGVRVKF
;
A
#
# COMPACT_ATOMS: atom_id res chain seq x y z
N MET A 1 32.45 23.12 38.52
CA MET A 1 31.94 21.79 38.90
C MET A 1 30.47 21.56 38.55
N LYS A 2 29.52 22.48 38.82
CA LYS A 2 28.11 22.31 38.49
C LYS A 2 27.83 22.06 36.98
N ASN A 3 28.52 22.74 36.09
CA ASN A 3 28.30 22.62 34.63
C ASN A 3 28.83 21.28 34.05
N VAL A 4 29.86 20.69 34.66
CA VAL A 4 30.40 19.37 34.24
C VAL A 4 29.44 18.25 34.63
N ILE A 5 28.82 18.35 35.81
CA ILE A 5 27.84 17.36 36.28
C ILE A 5 26.57 17.41 35.41
N ALA A 6 26.11 18.61 35.01
CA ALA A 6 24.98 18.75 34.12
C ALA A 6 25.24 18.18 32.71
N SER A 7 26.46 18.36 32.17
CA SER A 7 26.86 17.80 30.90
C SER A 7 26.95 16.28 30.91
N ILE A 8 27.46 15.69 32.00
CA ILE A 8 27.51 14.22 32.16
C ILE A 8 26.10 13.65 32.30
N GLY A 9 25.20 14.31 33.03
CA GLY A 9 23.79 13.91 33.15
C GLY A 9 23.07 13.93 31.80
N LEU A 10 23.32 14.94 30.95
CA LEU A 10 22.73 15.06 29.61
C LEU A 10 23.26 13.97 28.67
N ILE A 11 24.56 13.67 28.73
CA ILE A 11 25.18 12.60 27.92
C ILE A 11 24.64 11.23 28.35
N MET A 12 24.48 10.97 29.66
CA MET A 12 23.88 9.73 30.17
C MET A 12 22.42 9.59 29.74
N ALA A 13 21.62 10.66 29.74
CA ALA A 13 20.24 10.67 29.27
C ALA A 13 20.14 10.39 27.76
N ILE A 14 21.05 10.94 26.95
CA ILE A 14 21.13 10.70 25.52
C ILE A 14 21.53 9.25 25.24
N VAL A 15 22.50 8.71 25.95
CA VAL A 15 22.96 7.29 25.81
C VAL A 15 21.83 6.35 26.23
N SER A 16 21.09 6.64 27.31
CA SER A 16 19.95 5.82 27.74
C SER A 16 18.81 5.85 26.72
N SER A 17 18.58 7.00 26.07
CA SER A 17 17.58 7.14 24.99
C SER A 17 17.96 6.34 23.74
N ILE A 18 19.26 6.24 23.44
CA ILE A 18 19.78 5.47 22.31
C ILE A 18 19.66 3.96 22.60
N GLN A 19 19.93 3.52 23.81
CA GLN A 19 19.78 2.12 24.22
C GLN A 19 18.32 1.67 24.30
N ALA A 20 17.41 2.52 24.84
CA ALA A 20 15.98 2.25 24.85
C ALA A 20 15.39 2.14 23.43
N GLN A 21 16.00 2.80 22.43
CA GLN A 21 15.61 2.73 21.03
C GLN A 21 16.04 1.42 20.35
N SER A 22 17.08 0.72 20.84
CA SER A 22 17.55 -0.54 20.27
C SER A 22 16.69 -1.74 20.67
N ASP A 23 16.20 -1.79 21.90
CA ASP A 23 15.40 -2.90 22.42
C ASP A 23 13.96 -2.92 21.87
N THR A 24 13.49 -1.81 21.29
CA THR A 24 12.13 -1.67 20.75
C THR A 24 12.03 -1.76 19.23
N THR A 25 13.14 -1.97 18.51
CA THR A 25 13.18 -1.86 17.05
C THR A 25 12.27 -2.87 16.35
N LEU A 26 12.31 -4.16 16.73
CA LEU A 26 11.47 -5.19 16.11
C LEU A 26 9.97 -4.99 16.40
N PRO A 27 9.52 -4.82 17.65
CA PRO A 27 8.12 -4.52 17.95
C PRO A 27 7.63 -3.25 17.27
N TYR A 28 8.44 -2.20 17.20
CA TYR A 28 8.12 -0.97 16.51
C TYR A 28 7.88 -1.18 15.01
N ILE A 29 8.76 -1.91 14.32
CA ILE A 29 8.63 -2.21 12.89
C ILE A 29 7.34 -3.01 12.64
N VAL A 30 7.08 -4.04 13.43
CA VAL A 30 5.89 -4.87 13.33
C VAL A 30 4.62 -4.03 13.49
N GLN A 31 4.55 -3.23 14.55
CA GLN A 31 3.40 -2.37 14.82
C GLN A 31 3.19 -1.33 13.70
N LYS A 32 4.27 -0.74 13.19
CA LYS A 32 4.22 0.21 12.09
C LYS A 32 3.73 -0.46 10.80
N GLN A 33 4.26 -1.61 10.43
CA GLN A 33 3.82 -2.37 9.25
C GLN A 33 2.33 -2.72 9.36
N PHE A 34 1.90 -3.24 10.50
CA PHE A 34 0.49 -3.53 10.76
C PHE A 34 -0.41 -2.30 10.59
N LYS A 35 -0.03 -1.17 11.20
CA LYS A 35 -0.76 0.08 11.09
C LYS A 35 -0.84 0.57 9.65
N LEU A 36 0.26 0.52 8.91
CA LEU A 36 0.30 0.91 7.50
C LEU A 36 -0.59 0.02 6.65
N GLN A 37 -0.48 -1.30 6.75
CA GLN A 37 -1.32 -2.24 6.01
C GLN A 37 -2.80 -2.04 6.32
N ARG A 38 -3.15 -1.88 7.60
CA ARG A 38 -4.53 -1.61 8.03
C ARG A 38 -5.05 -0.31 7.42
N THR A 39 -4.28 0.78 7.52
CA THR A 39 -4.68 2.09 6.99
C THR A 39 -4.83 2.03 5.46
N SER A 40 -3.88 1.43 4.76
CA SER A 40 -3.94 1.27 3.30
C SER A 40 -5.16 0.46 2.87
N THR A 41 -5.43 -0.66 3.54
CA THR A 41 -6.62 -1.46 3.25
C THR A 41 -7.92 -0.71 3.52
N GLN A 42 -7.96 0.10 4.59
CA GLN A 42 -9.12 0.96 4.89
C GLN A 42 -9.34 2.05 3.84
N ILE A 43 -8.26 2.66 3.34
CA ILE A 43 -8.33 3.66 2.25
C ILE A 43 -8.87 3.02 0.98
N LEU A 44 -8.35 1.84 0.59
CA LEU A 44 -8.83 1.10 -0.57
C LEU A 44 -10.30 0.71 -0.43
N ALA A 45 -10.70 0.21 0.74
CA ALA A 45 -12.08 -0.13 1.03
C ALA A 45 -13.00 1.10 0.95
N GLY A 46 -12.60 2.22 1.56
CA GLY A 46 -13.35 3.47 1.52
C GLY A 46 -13.52 4.01 0.10
N TRP A 47 -12.45 4.02 -0.71
CA TRP A 47 -12.51 4.37 -2.13
C TRP A 47 -13.50 3.49 -2.88
N SER A 48 -13.39 2.19 -2.70
CA SER A 48 -14.21 1.21 -3.41
C SER A 48 -15.69 1.32 -3.05
N VAL A 49 -16.01 1.43 -1.76
CA VAL A 49 -17.39 1.59 -1.27
C VAL A 49 -17.98 2.91 -1.77
N ALA A 50 -17.22 4.01 -1.73
CA ALA A 50 -17.67 5.30 -2.26
C ALA A 50 -18.00 5.21 -3.75
N ASN A 51 -17.11 4.60 -4.55
CA ASN A 51 -17.33 4.43 -6.00
C ASN A 51 -18.52 3.50 -6.29
N LEU A 52 -18.69 2.40 -5.55
CA LEU A 52 -19.85 1.51 -5.69
C LEU A 52 -21.16 2.25 -5.40
N THR A 53 -21.19 3.01 -4.32
CA THR A 53 -22.39 3.78 -3.93
C THR A 53 -22.73 4.85 -4.96
N LEU A 54 -21.74 5.68 -5.31
CA LEU A 54 -21.95 6.78 -6.28
C LEU A 54 -22.35 6.23 -7.67
N SER A 55 -21.64 5.20 -8.14
CA SER A 55 -21.92 4.61 -9.46
C SER A 55 -23.23 3.83 -9.47
N GLY A 56 -23.58 3.16 -8.37
CA GLY A 56 -24.87 2.47 -8.25
C GLY A 56 -26.06 3.42 -8.32
N ILE A 57 -25.98 4.56 -7.63
CA ILE A 57 -27.01 5.60 -7.68
C ILE A 57 -27.07 6.25 -9.07
N ALA A 58 -25.90 6.65 -9.61
CA ALA A 58 -25.84 7.37 -10.88
C ALA A 58 -26.27 6.52 -12.07
N LEU A 59 -26.05 5.21 -12.04
CA LEU A 59 -26.36 4.30 -13.15
C LEU A 59 -27.85 4.30 -13.52
N GLY A 60 -28.74 4.51 -12.55
CA GLY A 60 -30.19 4.56 -12.79
C GLY A 60 -30.64 5.73 -13.67
N GLN A 61 -29.82 6.79 -13.80
CA GLN A 61 -30.11 7.99 -14.59
C GLN A 61 -29.09 8.23 -15.71
N ALA A 62 -28.02 7.43 -15.76
CA ALA A 62 -26.93 7.63 -16.69
C ALA A 62 -27.28 7.10 -18.09
N ASN A 63 -26.89 7.87 -19.12
CA ASN A 63 -27.06 7.52 -20.53
C ASN A 63 -25.73 7.68 -21.28
N GLY A 64 -25.65 7.10 -22.47
CA GLY A 64 -24.48 7.19 -23.33
C GLY A 64 -23.19 6.71 -22.64
N SER A 65 -22.10 7.42 -22.83
CA SER A 65 -20.81 7.07 -22.24
C SER A 65 -20.79 7.09 -20.70
N ASN A 66 -21.64 7.92 -20.06
CA ASN A 66 -21.73 7.99 -18.60
C ASN A 66 -22.28 6.68 -18.01
N LYS A 67 -23.25 6.04 -18.68
CA LYS A 67 -23.75 4.72 -18.28
C LYS A 67 -22.60 3.71 -18.20
N TYR A 68 -21.82 3.60 -19.27
CA TYR A 68 -20.69 2.68 -19.34
C TYR A 68 -19.56 3.04 -18.35
N PHE A 69 -19.35 4.32 -18.07
CA PHE A 69 -18.43 4.75 -17.01
C PHE A 69 -18.84 4.19 -15.64
N HIS A 70 -20.12 4.32 -15.26
CA HIS A 70 -20.61 3.80 -13.98
C HIS A 70 -20.65 2.27 -13.95
N GLU A 71 -21.00 1.60 -15.04
CA GLU A 71 -20.94 0.14 -15.15
C GLU A 71 -19.49 -0.36 -14.88
N MET A 72 -18.49 0.24 -15.51
CA MET A 72 -17.10 -0.16 -15.33
C MET A 72 -16.60 0.13 -13.92
N ASN A 73 -17.00 1.26 -13.33
CA ASN A 73 -16.70 1.56 -11.94
C ASN A 73 -17.29 0.51 -10.98
N LEU A 74 -18.51 0.04 -11.20
CA LEU A 74 -19.10 -1.03 -10.40
C LEU A 74 -18.26 -2.31 -10.50
N TYR A 75 -17.96 -2.79 -11.72
CA TYR A 75 -17.15 -3.99 -11.92
C TYR A 75 -15.79 -3.90 -11.23
N TRP A 76 -15.10 -2.78 -11.42
CA TRP A 76 -13.78 -2.55 -10.84
C TRP A 76 -13.81 -2.56 -9.31
N ASN A 77 -14.76 -1.84 -8.73
CA ASN A 77 -14.81 -1.68 -7.29
C ASN A 77 -15.38 -2.89 -6.53
N VAL A 78 -16.17 -3.75 -7.16
CA VAL A 78 -16.50 -5.07 -6.60
C VAL A 78 -15.22 -5.90 -6.38
N ILE A 79 -14.30 -5.89 -7.34
CA ILE A 79 -13.00 -6.57 -7.22
C ILE A 79 -12.18 -5.93 -6.09
N ASN A 80 -12.09 -4.61 -6.04
CA ASN A 80 -11.33 -3.89 -5.02
C ASN A 80 -11.87 -4.11 -3.61
N VAL A 81 -13.20 -4.16 -3.42
CA VAL A 81 -13.83 -4.54 -2.13
C VAL A 81 -13.44 -5.97 -1.74
N GLY A 82 -13.42 -6.90 -2.69
CA GLY A 82 -12.95 -8.26 -2.44
C GLY A 82 -11.50 -8.29 -1.97
N ILE A 83 -10.60 -7.58 -2.65
CA ILE A 83 -9.18 -7.47 -2.28
C ILE A 83 -9.04 -6.84 -0.89
N ALA A 84 -9.73 -5.73 -0.62
CA ALA A 84 -9.70 -5.06 0.68
C ALA A 84 -10.25 -5.96 1.78
N GLY A 85 -11.33 -6.72 1.52
CA GLY A 85 -11.89 -7.68 2.46
C GLY A 85 -10.90 -8.79 2.82
N ILE A 86 -10.24 -9.39 1.82
CA ILE A 86 -9.18 -10.39 2.04
C ILE A 86 -8.02 -9.78 2.84
N GLY A 87 -7.61 -8.54 2.51
CA GLY A 87 -6.58 -7.82 3.23
C GLY A 87 -6.92 -7.63 4.72
N LEU A 88 -8.14 -7.18 5.03
CA LEU A 88 -8.61 -7.02 6.42
C LEU A 88 -8.67 -8.34 7.20
N LEU A 89 -9.09 -9.43 6.53
CA LEU A 89 -9.09 -10.77 7.14
C LEU A 89 -7.67 -11.29 7.39
N GLY A 90 -6.74 -10.99 6.48
CA GLY A 90 -5.33 -11.34 6.62
C GLY A 90 -4.67 -10.67 7.83
N LEU A 91 -5.02 -9.41 8.12
CA LEU A 91 -4.51 -8.68 9.27
C LEU A 91 -4.85 -9.33 10.63
N ARG A 92 -5.92 -10.12 10.71
CA ARG A 92 -6.32 -10.85 11.94
C ARG A 92 -5.40 -12.04 12.26
N LYS A 93 -4.58 -12.48 11.29
CA LYS A 93 -3.70 -13.66 11.41
C LYS A 93 -2.25 -13.30 11.71
N ILE A 94 -1.96 -12.05 12.10
CA ILE A 94 -0.58 -11.65 12.44
C ILE A 94 -0.14 -12.44 13.66
N ASN A 95 0.99 -13.16 13.50
CA ASN A 95 1.58 -14.00 14.53
C ASN A 95 1.89 -13.20 15.79
N GLU A 96 1.52 -13.75 16.95
CA GLU A 96 1.76 -13.14 18.27
C GLU A 96 3.26 -13.01 18.60
N SER A 97 4.13 -13.74 17.90
CA SER A 97 5.58 -13.73 18.10
C SER A 97 6.33 -13.66 16.76
N PRO A 98 6.40 -12.48 16.13
CA PRO A 98 7.10 -12.33 14.86
C PRO A 98 8.62 -12.50 15.05
N THR A 99 9.24 -13.31 14.18
CA THR A 99 10.69 -13.42 14.09
C THR A 99 11.27 -12.34 13.19
N VAL A 100 12.54 -11.97 13.37
CA VAL A 100 13.24 -11.03 12.48
C VAL A 100 13.15 -11.50 11.03
N SER A 101 13.35 -12.79 10.76
CA SER A 101 13.26 -13.38 9.43
C SER A 101 11.88 -13.21 8.79
N SER A 102 10.79 -13.44 9.55
CA SER A 102 9.42 -13.28 9.04
C SER A 102 9.10 -11.82 8.71
N VAL A 103 9.52 -10.89 9.56
CA VAL A 103 9.31 -9.44 9.36
C VAL A 103 10.08 -8.93 8.13
N VAL A 104 11.32 -9.37 7.96
CA VAL A 104 12.14 -9.04 6.78
C VAL A 104 11.50 -9.58 5.50
N LYS A 105 11.11 -10.85 5.51
CA LYS A 105 10.45 -11.49 4.36
C LYS A 105 9.16 -10.76 3.98
N GLU A 106 8.33 -10.44 4.96
CA GLU A 106 7.08 -9.70 4.74
C GLU A 106 7.33 -8.32 4.14
N HIS A 107 8.29 -7.58 4.69
CA HIS A 107 8.66 -6.25 4.22
C HIS A 107 9.05 -6.25 2.73
N TYR A 108 9.95 -7.14 2.32
CA TYR A 108 10.36 -7.25 0.92
C TYR A 108 9.27 -7.81 0.00
N THR A 109 8.43 -8.71 0.50
CA THR A 109 7.28 -9.23 -0.25
C THR A 109 6.29 -8.12 -0.55
N LEU A 110 5.97 -7.28 0.44
CA LEU A 110 5.11 -6.11 0.25
C LEU A 110 5.69 -5.13 -0.76
N GLN A 111 6.98 -4.77 -0.66
CA GLN A 111 7.61 -3.88 -1.64
C GLN A 111 7.55 -4.42 -3.07
N LYS A 112 7.84 -5.73 -3.25
CA LYS A 112 7.74 -6.37 -4.56
C LYS A 112 6.32 -6.36 -5.10
N SER A 113 5.33 -6.64 -4.26
CA SER A 113 3.91 -6.61 -4.64
C SER A 113 3.47 -5.20 -5.05
N LEU A 114 3.87 -4.17 -4.29
CA LEU A 114 3.54 -2.78 -4.60
C LEU A 114 4.19 -2.32 -5.92
N LEU A 115 5.43 -2.73 -6.20
CA LEU A 115 6.07 -2.45 -7.50
C LEU A 115 5.39 -3.16 -8.67
N LEU A 116 4.98 -4.42 -8.47
CA LEU A 116 4.23 -5.16 -9.47
C LEU A 116 2.89 -4.48 -9.76
N ASN A 117 2.16 -4.11 -8.70
CA ASN A 117 0.89 -3.39 -8.83
C ASN A 117 1.08 -2.05 -9.54
N THR A 118 2.10 -1.27 -9.18
CA THR A 118 2.44 -0.02 -9.90
C THR A 118 2.62 -0.26 -11.41
N GLY A 119 3.28 -1.35 -11.80
CA GLY A 119 3.41 -1.73 -13.20
C GLY A 119 2.07 -2.05 -13.87
N LEU A 120 1.19 -2.77 -13.16
CA LEU A 120 -0.17 -3.05 -13.62
C LEU A 120 -1.02 -1.78 -13.72
N ASP A 121 -0.87 -0.85 -12.79
CA ASP A 121 -1.62 0.42 -12.79
C ASP A 121 -1.24 1.29 -13.98
N ILE A 122 0.05 1.34 -14.33
CA ILE A 122 0.51 2.01 -15.57
C ILE A 122 -0.14 1.36 -16.80
N ALA A 123 -0.20 0.03 -16.84
CA ALA A 123 -0.86 -0.69 -17.92
C ALA A 123 -2.37 -0.38 -17.98
N TYR A 124 -3.05 -0.28 -16.85
CA TYR A 124 -4.46 0.11 -16.79
C TYR A 124 -4.67 1.54 -17.31
N VAL A 125 -3.90 2.51 -16.82
CA VAL A 125 -3.99 3.90 -17.30
C VAL A 125 -3.75 3.98 -18.80
N THR A 126 -2.72 3.30 -19.30
CA THR A 126 -2.40 3.24 -20.73
C THR A 126 -3.54 2.61 -21.54
N SER A 127 -4.09 1.48 -21.05
CA SER A 127 -5.24 0.81 -21.67
C SER A 127 -6.48 1.70 -21.68
N GLY A 128 -6.70 2.47 -20.62
CA GLY A 128 -7.79 3.43 -20.53
C GLY A 128 -7.67 4.53 -21.61
N PHE A 129 -6.46 5.10 -21.78
CA PHE A 129 -6.21 6.07 -22.86
C PHE A 129 -6.36 5.45 -24.24
N TRP A 130 -5.94 4.21 -24.45
CA TRP A 130 -6.15 3.49 -25.70
C TRP A 130 -7.65 3.31 -25.99
N LEU A 131 -8.47 2.97 -25.00
CA LEU A 131 -9.93 2.88 -25.15
C LEU A 131 -10.54 4.24 -25.52
N LEU A 132 -10.07 5.32 -24.89
CA LEU A 132 -10.53 6.69 -25.22
C LEU A 132 -10.18 7.07 -26.67
N ASP A 133 -9.00 6.71 -27.15
CA ASP A 133 -8.63 6.98 -28.53
C ASP A 133 -9.44 6.11 -29.50
N LYS A 134 -9.60 4.82 -29.20
CA LYS A 134 -10.42 3.90 -29.97
C LYS A 134 -11.87 4.38 -30.11
N SER A 135 -12.41 5.04 -29.08
CA SER A 135 -13.77 5.58 -29.10
C SER A 135 -14.00 6.62 -30.19
N LYS A 136 -12.95 7.35 -30.59
CA LYS A 136 -13.02 8.40 -31.63
C LYS A 136 -13.12 7.85 -33.04
N THR A 137 -12.59 6.64 -33.26
CA THR A 137 -12.53 5.98 -34.58
C THR A 137 -13.64 4.95 -34.77
N GLU A 138 -14.42 4.66 -33.74
CA GLU A 138 -15.49 3.68 -33.79
C GLU A 138 -16.72 4.23 -34.52
N ILE A 139 -17.21 3.49 -35.51
CA ILE A 139 -18.34 3.91 -36.39
C ILE A 139 -19.67 3.76 -35.65
N THR A 140 -19.82 2.75 -34.81
CA THR A 140 -21.07 2.51 -34.09
C THR A 140 -21.13 3.35 -32.83
N GLN A 141 -22.14 4.22 -32.73
CA GLN A 141 -22.33 5.11 -31.60
C GLN A 141 -22.29 4.36 -30.25
N VAL A 142 -23.03 3.27 -30.13
CA VAL A 142 -23.07 2.46 -28.88
C VAL A 142 -21.68 1.97 -28.48
N ARG A 143 -20.87 1.48 -29.43
CA ARG A 143 -19.50 1.02 -29.15
C ARG A 143 -18.56 2.17 -28.84
N SER A 144 -18.70 3.31 -29.53
CA SER A 144 -17.96 4.53 -29.24
C SER A 144 -18.21 5.00 -27.81
N GLU A 145 -19.46 5.10 -27.40
CA GLU A 145 -19.86 5.48 -26.04
C GLU A 145 -19.34 4.49 -24.99
N ARG A 146 -19.37 3.19 -25.28
CA ARG A 146 -18.87 2.14 -24.41
C ARG A 146 -17.35 2.24 -24.23
N PHE A 147 -16.58 2.37 -25.32
CA PHE A 147 -15.14 2.56 -25.23
C PHE A 147 -14.77 3.82 -24.46
N ARG A 148 -15.50 4.92 -24.69
CA ARG A 148 -15.29 6.18 -23.98
C ARG A 148 -15.57 6.04 -22.49
N GLY A 149 -16.72 5.48 -22.10
CA GLY A 149 -17.09 5.31 -20.69
C GLY A 149 -16.13 4.38 -19.96
N PHE A 150 -15.83 3.22 -20.54
CA PHE A 150 -14.86 2.28 -19.96
C PHE A 150 -13.47 2.88 -19.87
N GLY A 151 -13.00 3.57 -20.92
CA GLY A 151 -11.70 4.22 -20.92
C GLY A 151 -11.57 5.26 -19.80
N GLN A 152 -12.58 6.12 -19.63
CA GLN A 152 -12.62 7.10 -18.55
C GLN A 152 -12.57 6.45 -17.17
N ALA A 153 -13.37 5.41 -16.94
CA ALA A 153 -13.38 4.70 -15.67
C ALA A 153 -12.02 4.03 -15.37
N VAL A 154 -11.43 3.37 -16.36
CA VAL A 154 -10.13 2.69 -16.20
C VAL A 154 -9.01 3.70 -15.93
N VAL A 155 -9.01 4.87 -16.59
CA VAL A 155 -8.03 5.94 -16.29
C VAL A 155 -8.20 6.46 -14.88
N VAL A 156 -9.43 6.68 -14.40
CA VAL A 156 -9.69 7.16 -13.03
C VAL A 156 -9.28 6.11 -11.99
N GLN A 157 -9.68 4.87 -12.18
CA GLN A 157 -9.37 3.79 -11.22
C GLN A 157 -7.88 3.43 -11.23
N GLY A 158 -7.27 3.27 -12.41
CA GLY A 158 -5.84 3.01 -12.55
C GLY A 158 -4.98 4.17 -12.04
N GLY A 159 -5.40 5.41 -12.27
CA GLY A 159 -4.73 6.61 -11.75
C GLY A 159 -4.76 6.67 -10.23
N PHE A 160 -5.90 6.37 -9.60
CA PHE A 160 -6.00 6.26 -8.15
C PHE A 160 -5.07 5.17 -7.60
N LEU A 161 -5.12 3.95 -8.17
CA LEU A 161 -4.30 2.83 -7.72
C LEU A 161 -2.81 3.13 -7.91
N LEU A 162 -2.40 3.73 -9.01
CA LEU A 162 -1.02 4.13 -9.27
C LEU A 162 -0.47 5.06 -8.17
N VAL A 163 -1.21 6.11 -7.83
CA VAL A 163 -0.82 7.03 -6.76
C VAL A 163 -0.82 6.32 -5.41
N PHE A 164 -1.83 5.50 -5.16
CA PHE A 164 -1.97 4.73 -3.92
C PHE A 164 -0.81 3.75 -3.73
N ASP A 165 -0.48 2.93 -4.72
CA ASP A 165 0.56 1.91 -4.62
C ASP A 165 1.96 2.51 -4.59
N LEU A 166 2.23 3.58 -5.36
CA LEU A 166 3.48 4.33 -5.27
C LEU A 166 3.66 4.96 -3.88
N THR A 167 2.62 5.57 -3.33
CA THR A 167 2.69 6.17 -1.99
C THR A 167 3.00 5.11 -0.94
N ASN A 168 2.30 3.97 -0.97
CA ASN A 168 2.57 2.86 -0.06
C ASN A 168 3.98 2.30 -0.25
N TYR A 169 4.46 2.15 -1.49
CA TYR A 169 5.82 1.71 -1.77
C TYR A 169 6.86 2.61 -1.14
N PHE A 170 6.77 3.93 -1.33
CA PHE A 170 7.73 4.86 -0.75
C PHE A 170 7.69 4.90 0.78
N ILE A 171 6.51 4.79 1.39
CA ILE A 171 6.36 4.69 2.83
C ILE A 171 7.05 3.42 3.35
N HIS A 172 6.80 2.26 2.74
CA HIS A 172 7.46 1.00 3.13
C HIS A 172 8.98 1.05 2.89
N ARG A 173 9.42 1.61 1.76
CA ARG A 173 10.85 1.76 1.45
C ARG A 173 11.59 2.62 2.45
N SER A 174 10.96 3.64 3.01
CA SER A 174 11.57 4.52 4.01
C SER A 174 11.97 3.79 5.30
N ASP A 175 11.41 2.60 5.56
CA ASP A 175 11.74 1.77 6.71
C ASP A 175 12.87 0.77 6.46
N SER A 176 13.29 0.57 5.22
CA SER A 176 14.36 -0.37 4.86
C SER A 176 15.67 -0.14 5.62
N PRO A 177 16.16 1.10 5.87
CA PRO A 177 17.39 1.31 6.65
C PRO A 177 17.30 0.83 8.11
N ARG A 178 16.09 0.86 8.70
CA ARG A 178 15.88 0.32 10.05
C ARG A 178 15.93 -1.19 10.07
N LEU A 179 15.37 -1.80 9.02
CA LEU A 179 15.41 -3.25 8.86
C LEU A 179 16.82 -3.78 8.63
N HIS A 180 17.66 -3.07 7.86
CA HIS A 180 19.07 -3.41 7.68
C HIS A 180 19.82 -3.38 9.00
N ARG A 181 19.60 -2.37 9.85
CA ARG A 181 20.21 -2.31 11.18
C ARG A 181 19.83 -3.50 12.07
N LEU A 182 18.59 -3.99 11.99
CA LEU A 182 18.19 -5.22 12.68
C LEU A 182 18.95 -6.44 12.16
N LEU A 183 19.16 -6.54 10.86
CA LEU A 183 19.90 -7.66 10.25
C LEU A 183 21.38 -7.62 10.63
N ASP A 184 21.98 -6.44 10.72
CA ASP A 184 23.38 -6.25 11.13
C ASP A 184 23.62 -6.68 12.61
N GLN A 185 22.58 -6.63 13.44
CA GLN A 185 22.63 -7.09 14.83
C GLN A 185 22.53 -8.63 14.97
N VAL A 186 22.05 -9.31 13.90
CA VAL A 186 21.91 -10.77 13.87
C VAL A 186 23.02 -11.36 13.05
N SER A 187 24.07 -11.90 13.71
CA SER A 187 25.15 -12.60 13.01
C SER A 187 25.01 -14.12 13.14
N LEU A 188 25.25 -14.84 12.03
CA LEU A 188 25.38 -16.30 12.04
C LEU A 188 26.76 -16.65 12.60
N SER A 189 26.80 -17.41 13.67
CA SER A 189 28.00 -18.03 14.22
C SER A 189 27.94 -19.52 13.94
N GLY A 190 29.10 -20.17 13.75
CA GLY A 190 29.17 -21.63 13.51
C GLY A 190 28.46 -22.50 14.55
N ASN A 191 28.13 -21.96 15.72
CA ASN A 191 27.38 -22.60 16.80
C ASN A 191 25.98 -22.04 17.05
N GLY A 192 25.42 -21.24 16.11
CA GLY A 192 24.07 -20.65 16.22
C GLY A 192 23.97 -19.17 15.82
N VAL A 193 22.82 -18.57 16.11
CA VAL A 193 22.56 -17.16 15.87
C VAL A 193 22.99 -16.34 17.06
N ARG A 194 23.95 -15.42 16.88
CA ARG A 194 24.37 -14.47 17.91
C ARG A 194 23.71 -13.11 17.63
N VAL A 195 22.95 -12.61 18.59
CA VAL A 195 22.39 -11.26 18.58
C VAL A 195 23.38 -10.36 19.33
N LYS A 196 23.89 -9.31 18.66
CA LYS A 196 24.61 -8.23 19.31
C LYS A 196 23.61 -7.24 19.87
N PHE A 197 23.59 -7.11 21.18
CA PHE A 197 22.86 -6.08 21.90
C PHE A 197 23.66 -4.77 21.92
#